data_015002230ba945448e3b577ca04ac8a9
#
_entry.id   015002230ba945448e3b577ca04ac8a9
#
_cell.length_a   1.000
_cell.length_b   1.000
_cell.length_c   1.000
_cell.angle_alpha   90.00
_cell.angle_beta   90.00
_cell.angle_gamma   90.00
#
_symmetry.space_group_name_H-M   'P 1'
#
loop_
_entity.id
_entity.type
_entity.pdbx_description
1 polymer ?
#
loop_
_entity_poly.entity_id
_entity_poly.type
_entity_poly.pdbx_seq_one_letter_code
_entity_poly.pdbx_strand_id
1 'polypeptide(L)'
;MAALRTALNGRYLHPLPRSCGSLRFISSSFKAADLTIEKNPVLKPKPDPSSLVFGKQFSDHMLTIGWSAAEGWQTPQIKPFQNLSLHPASSVLHYSIELFEGMKAFRGVDNRIRLFRPMLNMERMFRSAERSCLPLFDKVELLKCISKLVEIDQEWVPYSTDASLYIRPTFIGIEPSLGVSRAGHALLFVIVGPVGPYFATGGFSPVSLLADPRYVRAWRGGVGEYKIGGNYGPTIAVQSEAAKLGCQQVLWLYGESEEITEVGTMNLFIYWTNESGEKELLTPPLDGVILPGVTRQSLLDLAREWVSEYEKFSEDKRVGELIGKGDFKVTERRVFMHELLAALDAGRILEVFGAGTACVVCPVGSLLYKGQTYQIPTMQNGPDLAKRFHKELTDIQYGRVQRDWAPLVA
;
A
#
# COMPACT_ATOMS: atom_id res chain seq x y z
N MET A 1 -43.22 -42.95 35.13
CA MET A 1 -43.76 -42.58 33.84
C MET A 1 -42.66 -41.81 33.12
N ALA A 2 -41.81 -42.46 32.45
CA ALA A 2 -41.81 -43.01 31.08
C ALA A 2 -41.86 -41.91 30.02
N ALA A 3 -40.79 -41.92 29.27
CA ALA A 3 -40.62 -41.46 27.87
C ALA A 3 -40.40 -39.97 27.65
N LEU A 4 -39.18 -39.63 27.26
CA LEU A 4 -38.79 -39.18 25.94
C LEU A 4 -37.25 -38.88 25.88
N ARG A 5 -36.50 -39.90 25.59
CA ARG A 5 -35.17 -39.74 24.96
C ARG A 5 -35.37 -40.24 23.54
N THR A 6 -35.15 -39.42 22.54
CA THR A 6 -34.58 -39.85 21.25
C THR A 6 -34.34 -38.65 20.34
N ALA A 7 -33.15 -38.59 19.80
CA ALA A 7 -32.74 -38.08 18.48
C ALA A 7 -32.63 -36.56 18.28
N LEU A 8 -31.39 -36.11 18.36
CA LEU A 8 -30.89 -35.03 17.51
C LEU A 8 -29.47 -35.40 17.05
N ASN A 9 -29.38 -36.31 16.10
CA ASN A 9 -28.23 -36.44 15.21
C ASN A 9 -28.75 -36.23 13.80
N GLY A 10 -28.64 -35.00 13.31
CA GLY A 10 -28.94 -34.63 11.94
C GLY A 10 -27.89 -33.61 11.49
N ARG A 11 -26.75 -34.11 11.01
CA ARG A 11 -25.77 -33.30 10.28
C ARG A 11 -26.42 -32.89 8.96
N TYR A 12 -26.90 -31.66 8.87
CA TYR A 12 -27.14 -31.01 7.58
C TYR A 12 -25.82 -30.49 7.05
N LEU A 13 -25.04 -31.36 6.39
CA LEU A 13 -24.07 -30.96 5.41
C LEU A 13 -24.80 -30.56 4.14
N HIS A 14 -25.18 -29.29 4.00
CA HIS A 14 -25.49 -28.77 2.67
C HIS A 14 -24.21 -28.79 1.86
N PRO A 15 -24.18 -29.45 0.69
CA PRO A 15 -23.08 -29.28 -0.24
C PRO A 15 -23.10 -27.82 -0.70
N LEU A 16 -22.00 -27.15 -0.51
CA LEU A 16 -21.75 -25.85 -1.15
C LEU A 16 -22.04 -26.02 -2.64
N PRO A 17 -22.76 -25.09 -3.29
CA PRO A 17 -22.99 -25.17 -4.71
C PRO A 17 -21.62 -25.18 -5.39
N ARG A 18 -21.38 -26.23 -6.15
CA ARG A 18 -20.21 -26.35 -7.03
C ARG A 18 -20.14 -25.07 -7.85
N SER A 19 -18.95 -24.50 -7.88
CA SER A 19 -18.51 -23.37 -8.67
C SER A 19 -19.47 -23.05 -9.82
N CYS A 20 -20.09 -21.89 -9.73
CA CYS A 20 -20.63 -21.22 -10.91
C CYS A 20 -19.47 -21.19 -11.89
N GLY A 21 -19.59 -21.96 -12.97
CA GLY A 21 -18.57 -22.07 -13.99
C GLY A 21 -18.14 -20.65 -14.35
N SER A 22 -16.87 -20.34 -14.12
CA SER A 22 -16.29 -19.10 -14.57
C SER A 22 -16.34 -19.15 -16.10
N LEU A 23 -17.41 -18.59 -16.66
CA LEU A 23 -17.32 -18.02 -17.99
C LEU A 23 -16.26 -16.91 -17.87
N ARG A 24 -15.00 -17.32 -18.05
CA ARG A 24 -13.92 -16.39 -18.34
C ARG A 24 -14.28 -15.77 -19.70
N PHE A 25 -15.13 -14.78 -19.70
CA PHE A 25 -15.08 -13.77 -20.73
C PHE A 25 -13.76 -13.05 -20.50
N ILE A 26 -12.71 -13.58 -21.11
CA ILE A 26 -11.56 -12.79 -21.48
C ILE A 26 -12.10 -11.90 -22.60
N SER A 27 -12.83 -10.84 -22.23
CA SER A 27 -12.94 -9.70 -23.14
C SER A 27 -11.50 -9.31 -23.44
N SER A 28 -11.11 -9.25 -24.70
CA SER A 28 -9.79 -8.81 -25.09
C SER A 28 -9.49 -7.52 -24.35
N SER A 29 -8.45 -7.50 -23.52
CA SER A 29 -8.02 -6.27 -22.82
C SER A 29 -7.60 -5.24 -23.88
N PHE A 30 -7.63 -3.95 -23.53
CA PHE A 30 -6.99 -2.91 -24.34
C PHE A 30 -5.51 -3.24 -24.58
N LYS A 31 -4.93 -2.66 -25.63
CA LYS A 31 -3.52 -2.80 -25.98
C LYS A 31 -2.81 -1.45 -25.90
N ALA A 32 -1.63 -1.44 -25.33
CA ALA A 32 -0.80 -0.23 -25.28
C ALA A 32 -0.34 0.22 -26.70
N ALA A 33 -0.30 -0.71 -27.65
CA ALA A 33 0.01 -0.40 -29.05
C ALA A 33 -1.06 0.49 -29.71
N ASP A 34 -2.30 0.45 -29.23
CA ASP A 34 -3.41 1.25 -29.74
C ASP A 34 -3.52 2.63 -29.05
N LEU A 35 -2.61 2.93 -28.09
CA LEU A 35 -2.63 4.15 -27.30
C LEU A 35 -2.59 5.40 -28.18
N THR A 36 -3.56 6.27 -28.01
CA THR A 36 -3.60 7.60 -28.66
C THR A 36 -3.07 8.68 -27.73
N ILE A 37 -2.38 9.68 -28.27
CA ILE A 37 -1.73 10.74 -27.52
C ILE A 37 -2.15 12.10 -28.06
N GLU A 38 -2.81 12.88 -27.23
CA GLU A 38 -3.10 14.29 -27.45
C GLU A 38 -2.23 15.11 -26.48
N LYS A 39 -1.23 15.81 -27.01
CA LYS A 39 -0.34 16.63 -26.18
C LYS A 39 -1.00 17.94 -25.79
N ASN A 40 -0.78 18.34 -24.53
CA ASN A 40 -1.21 19.65 -24.06
C ASN A 40 -0.36 20.74 -24.77
N PRO A 41 -0.97 21.66 -25.50
CA PRO A 41 -0.23 22.73 -26.18
C PRO A 41 0.39 23.75 -25.24
N VAL A 42 -0.10 23.82 -23.99
CA VAL A 42 0.39 24.74 -22.95
C VAL A 42 0.83 23.95 -21.73
N LEU A 43 2.15 23.83 -21.58
CA LEU A 43 2.72 23.12 -20.43
C LEU A 43 2.82 24.04 -19.20
N LYS A 44 2.50 23.51 -18.02
CA LYS A 44 2.62 24.21 -16.75
C LYS A 44 4.10 24.35 -16.34
N PRO A 45 4.48 25.43 -15.64
CA PRO A 45 5.79 25.50 -15.02
C PRO A 45 5.97 24.37 -14.00
N LYS A 46 7.18 23.82 -13.91
CA LYS A 46 7.49 22.77 -12.96
C LYS A 46 7.79 23.40 -11.60
N PRO A 47 7.19 22.91 -10.50
CA PRO A 47 7.41 23.46 -9.17
C PRO A 47 8.82 23.14 -8.67
N ASP A 48 9.32 23.97 -7.76
CA ASP A 48 10.53 23.67 -7.02
C ASP A 48 10.32 22.43 -6.13
N PRO A 49 11.23 21.44 -6.14
CA PRO A 49 11.10 20.24 -5.32
C PRO A 49 10.90 20.50 -3.81
N SER A 50 11.46 21.60 -3.28
CA SER A 50 11.33 21.98 -1.87
C SER A 50 9.93 22.51 -1.50
N SER A 51 9.13 22.92 -2.49
CA SER A 51 7.76 23.44 -2.31
C SER A 51 6.67 22.38 -2.47
N LEU A 52 7.04 21.14 -2.74
CA LEU A 52 6.09 20.07 -3.05
C LEU A 52 5.30 19.62 -1.84
N VAL A 53 3.97 19.65 -1.97
CA VAL A 53 3.03 19.10 -1.00
C VAL A 53 2.34 17.88 -1.59
N PHE A 54 2.30 16.79 -0.83
CA PHE A 54 1.73 15.53 -1.30
C PHE A 54 0.31 15.70 -1.85
N GLY A 55 0.11 15.28 -3.11
CA GLY A 55 -1.21 15.23 -3.75
C GLY A 55 -1.86 16.58 -4.10
N LYS A 56 -1.10 17.69 -4.13
CA LYS A 56 -1.63 19.03 -4.45
C LYS A 56 -1.32 19.51 -5.87
N GLN A 57 -0.34 18.91 -6.52
CA GLN A 57 0.10 19.31 -7.86
C GLN A 57 0.01 18.12 -8.81
N PHE A 58 -0.41 18.39 -10.03
CA PHE A 58 -0.63 17.37 -11.06
C PHE A 58 0.06 17.78 -12.35
N SER A 59 0.52 16.77 -13.11
CA SER A 59 1.22 16.96 -14.38
C SER A 59 0.31 17.53 -15.48
N ASP A 60 0.84 17.61 -16.70
CA ASP A 60 0.15 18.20 -17.84
C ASP A 60 -0.84 17.24 -18.51
N HIS A 61 -0.66 15.93 -18.32
CA HIS A 61 -1.47 14.91 -18.99
C HIS A 61 -2.07 13.90 -17.99
N MET A 62 -3.07 13.17 -18.47
CA MET A 62 -3.66 12.01 -17.79
C MET A 62 -3.95 10.89 -18.78
N LEU A 63 -3.93 9.64 -18.30
CA LEU A 63 -4.39 8.47 -19.06
C LEU A 63 -5.86 8.21 -18.74
N THR A 64 -6.66 7.86 -19.73
CA THR A 64 -8.04 7.39 -19.57
C THR A 64 -8.32 6.18 -20.45
N ILE A 65 -9.05 5.20 -19.94
CA ILE A 65 -9.48 3.99 -20.64
C ILE A 65 -10.91 3.68 -20.23
N GLY A 66 -11.85 3.85 -21.14
CA GLY A 66 -13.25 3.50 -20.90
C GLY A 66 -13.50 2.01 -21.06
N TRP A 67 -14.58 1.54 -20.48
CA TRP A 67 -15.09 0.19 -20.68
C TRP A 67 -16.63 0.18 -20.62
N SER A 68 -17.24 -0.60 -21.48
CA SER A 68 -18.66 -0.92 -21.39
C SER A 68 -18.90 -2.42 -21.54
N ALA A 69 -19.98 -2.92 -20.94
CA ALA A 69 -20.37 -4.31 -21.08
C ALA A 69 -20.75 -4.69 -22.52
N ALA A 70 -21.18 -3.72 -23.32
CA ALA A 70 -21.58 -3.92 -24.73
C ALA A 70 -20.39 -3.99 -25.68
N GLU A 71 -19.37 -3.12 -25.49
CA GLU A 71 -18.26 -2.94 -26.43
C GLU A 71 -16.90 -3.43 -25.90
N GLY A 72 -16.81 -3.69 -24.59
CA GLY A 72 -15.56 -4.03 -23.94
C GLY A 72 -14.69 -2.81 -23.67
N TRP A 73 -13.36 -3.01 -23.64
CA TRP A 73 -12.37 -1.98 -23.40
C TRP A 73 -12.22 -1.07 -24.61
N GLN A 74 -12.24 0.23 -24.38
CA GLN A 74 -11.98 1.26 -25.37
C GLN A 74 -10.47 1.49 -25.54
N THR A 75 -10.09 2.19 -26.59
CA THR A 75 -8.72 2.62 -26.88
C THR A 75 -8.16 3.47 -25.73
N PRO A 76 -6.97 3.14 -25.18
CA PRO A 76 -6.31 4.00 -24.20
C PRO A 76 -5.98 5.36 -24.76
N GLN A 77 -6.16 6.41 -23.96
CA GLN A 77 -5.91 7.79 -24.37
C GLN A 77 -5.07 8.52 -23.33
N ILE A 78 -3.92 9.06 -23.73
CA ILE A 78 -3.23 10.10 -22.98
C ILE A 78 -3.66 11.44 -23.55
N LYS A 79 -4.16 12.31 -22.70
CA LYS A 79 -4.73 13.60 -23.07
C LYS A 79 -4.41 14.67 -22.03
N PRO A 80 -4.63 15.97 -22.32
CA PRO A 80 -4.44 17.03 -21.34
C PRO A 80 -5.19 16.76 -20.05
N PHE A 81 -4.54 17.05 -18.91
CA PHE A 81 -5.17 16.91 -17.59
C PHE A 81 -6.41 17.79 -17.47
N GLN A 82 -7.56 17.19 -17.19
CA GLN A 82 -8.85 17.86 -17.11
C GLN A 82 -9.77 17.24 -16.05
N ASN A 83 -10.84 17.94 -15.73
CA ASN A 83 -11.90 17.41 -14.87
C ASN A 83 -12.61 16.25 -15.56
N LEU A 84 -13.08 15.28 -14.75
CA LEU A 84 -13.96 14.22 -15.22
C LEU A 84 -15.40 14.72 -15.21
N SER A 85 -16.15 14.44 -16.29
CA SER A 85 -17.59 14.64 -16.35
C SER A 85 -18.27 13.30 -16.05
N LEU A 86 -19.00 13.22 -14.94
CA LEU A 86 -19.70 12.01 -14.52
C LEU A 86 -21.20 12.27 -14.42
N HIS A 87 -22.00 11.28 -14.82
CA HIS A 87 -23.45 11.32 -14.60
C HIS A 87 -23.73 11.35 -13.09
N PRO A 88 -24.69 12.16 -12.59
CA PRO A 88 -24.96 12.23 -11.15
C PRO A 88 -25.34 10.88 -10.48
N ALA A 89 -25.93 9.95 -11.23
CA ALA A 89 -26.23 8.60 -10.75
C ALA A 89 -25.08 7.60 -10.94
N SER A 90 -23.85 8.03 -11.28
CA SER A 90 -22.72 7.12 -11.42
C SER A 90 -22.49 6.34 -10.12
N SER A 91 -22.41 5.02 -10.23
CA SER A 91 -22.38 4.10 -9.09
C SER A 91 -21.23 4.36 -8.10
N VAL A 92 -20.10 4.88 -8.56
CA VAL A 92 -18.98 5.30 -7.71
C VAL A 92 -19.40 6.35 -6.69
N LEU A 93 -20.26 7.31 -7.06
CA LEU A 93 -20.70 8.42 -6.19
C LEU A 93 -21.60 7.98 -5.04
N HIS A 94 -22.28 6.83 -5.19
CA HIS A 94 -23.27 6.34 -4.25
C HIS A 94 -22.80 5.12 -3.45
N TYR A 95 -21.96 4.28 -4.04
CA TYR A 95 -21.61 2.96 -3.48
C TYR A 95 -20.12 2.72 -3.38
N SER A 96 -19.29 3.75 -3.63
CA SER A 96 -17.82 3.62 -3.62
C SER A 96 -17.33 2.43 -4.47
N ILE A 97 -17.98 2.18 -5.63
CA ILE A 97 -17.50 1.16 -6.57
C ILE A 97 -16.25 1.71 -7.24
N GLU A 98 -15.18 1.67 -6.50
CA GLU A 98 -13.88 2.18 -6.92
C GLU A 98 -12.73 1.41 -6.27
N LEU A 99 -11.60 1.48 -6.92
CA LEU A 99 -10.30 1.10 -6.38
C LEU A 99 -9.23 2.04 -6.90
N PHE A 100 -8.11 2.09 -6.20
CA PHE A 100 -6.98 2.90 -6.62
C PHE A 100 -5.65 2.23 -6.32
N GLU A 101 -4.62 2.71 -6.96
CA GLU A 101 -3.24 2.34 -6.69
C GLU A 101 -2.38 3.55 -6.35
N GLY A 102 -1.21 3.27 -5.82
CA GLY A 102 -0.20 4.27 -5.55
C GLY A 102 1.18 3.69 -5.78
N MET A 103 1.88 4.23 -6.75
CA MET A 103 3.26 3.89 -7.07
C MET A 103 4.05 5.15 -7.36
N LYS A 104 5.35 5.05 -7.49
CA LYS A 104 6.22 6.20 -7.71
C LYS A 104 7.17 5.95 -8.87
N ALA A 105 7.47 7.03 -9.60
CA ALA A 105 8.60 7.09 -10.51
C ALA A 105 9.71 7.97 -9.90
N PHE A 106 10.94 7.54 -10.07
CA PHE A 106 12.12 8.16 -9.48
C PHE A 106 13.11 8.52 -10.59
N ARG A 107 13.63 9.75 -10.56
CA ARG A 107 14.77 10.12 -11.39
C ARG A 107 16.05 9.70 -10.65
N GLY A 108 16.73 8.74 -11.22
CA GLY A 108 17.95 8.20 -10.63
C GLY A 108 19.15 9.15 -10.72
N VAL A 109 20.21 8.80 -9.99
CA VAL A 109 21.49 9.54 -10.03
C VAL A 109 22.15 9.55 -11.42
N ASP A 110 21.74 8.63 -12.29
CA ASP A 110 22.11 8.53 -13.71
C ASP A 110 21.14 9.30 -14.65
N ASN A 111 20.25 10.11 -14.07
CA ASN A 111 19.20 10.85 -14.77
C ASN A 111 18.14 10.00 -15.48
N ARG A 112 18.14 8.67 -15.30
CA ARG A 112 17.15 7.76 -15.89
C ARG A 112 15.96 7.60 -14.94
N ILE A 113 14.77 7.43 -15.52
CA ILE A 113 13.52 7.29 -14.73
C ILE A 113 13.21 5.81 -14.51
N ARG A 114 12.87 5.46 -13.28
CA ARG A 114 12.53 4.11 -12.82
C ARG A 114 11.18 4.06 -12.13
N LEU A 115 10.47 2.96 -12.30
CA LEU A 115 9.34 2.58 -11.44
C LEU A 115 9.86 1.58 -10.39
N PHE A 116 9.24 1.57 -9.20
CA PHE A 116 9.64 0.64 -8.16
C PHE A 116 8.62 -0.49 -8.02
N ARG A 117 9.01 -1.74 -8.33
CA ARG A 117 8.23 -2.99 -8.27
C ARG A 117 6.82 -2.85 -8.85
N PRO A 118 6.64 -2.25 -10.03
CA PRO A 118 5.32 -1.86 -10.53
C PRO A 118 4.37 -3.04 -10.74
N MET A 119 4.89 -4.23 -11.04
CA MET A 119 4.04 -5.41 -11.23
C MET A 119 3.31 -5.84 -9.95
N LEU A 120 3.88 -5.63 -8.76
CA LEU A 120 3.18 -5.89 -7.51
C LEU A 120 1.96 -4.97 -7.32
N ASN A 121 2.06 -3.71 -7.78
CA ASN A 121 0.92 -2.79 -7.83
C ASN A 121 -0.14 -3.27 -8.83
N MET A 122 0.27 -3.71 -10.02
CA MET A 122 -0.65 -4.22 -11.04
C MET A 122 -1.38 -5.48 -10.57
N GLU A 123 -0.69 -6.40 -9.90
CA GLU A 123 -1.30 -7.59 -9.30
C GLU A 123 -2.34 -7.21 -8.23
N ARG A 124 -2.01 -6.26 -7.36
CA ARG A 124 -2.91 -5.79 -6.31
C ARG A 124 -4.12 -5.05 -6.88
N MET A 125 -3.91 -4.21 -7.91
CA MET A 125 -4.98 -3.53 -8.63
C MET A 125 -5.93 -4.52 -9.30
N PHE A 126 -5.39 -5.56 -9.93
CA PHE A 126 -6.16 -6.62 -10.57
C PHE A 126 -7.04 -7.37 -9.56
N ARG A 127 -6.48 -7.79 -8.41
CA ARG A 127 -7.26 -8.43 -7.34
C ARG A 127 -8.34 -7.52 -6.77
N SER A 128 -8.05 -6.23 -6.62
CA SER A 128 -9.04 -5.25 -6.17
C SER A 128 -10.17 -5.06 -7.19
N ALA A 129 -9.86 -5.08 -8.49
CA ALA A 129 -10.86 -5.02 -9.56
C ALA A 129 -11.78 -6.26 -9.55
N GLU A 130 -11.18 -7.44 -9.41
CA GLU A 130 -11.93 -8.71 -9.30
C GLU A 130 -12.89 -8.67 -8.09
N ARG A 131 -12.41 -8.24 -6.92
CA ARG A 131 -13.22 -8.14 -5.69
C ARG A 131 -14.35 -7.11 -5.80
N SER A 132 -14.13 -6.02 -6.54
CA SER A 132 -15.12 -4.95 -6.77
C SER A 132 -16.04 -5.23 -7.96
N CYS A 133 -15.94 -6.41 -8.58
CA CYS A 133 -16.67 -6.76 -9.80
C CYS A 133 -16.51 -5.76 -10.95
N LEU A 134 -15.37 -5.05 -10.99
CA LEU A 134 -14.98 -4.21 -12.11
C LEU A 134 -14.33 -5.06 -13.22
N PRO A 135 -14.29 -4.58 -14.48
CA PRO A 135 -13.70 -5.30 -15.59
C PRO A 135 -12.22 -5.66 -15.34
N LEU A 136 -11.83 -6.88 -15.69
CA LEU A 136 -10.43 -7.29 -15.59
C LEU A 136 -9.65 -6.78 -16.80
N PHE A 137 -8.37 -6.49 -16.62
CA PHE A 137 -7.48 -5.90 -17.61
C PHE A 137 -6.14 -6.66 -17.68
N ASP A 138 -5.41 -6.50 -18.78
CA ASP A 138 -4.05 -6.99 -18.88
C ASP A 138 -3.10 -6.06 -18.10
N LYS A 139 -2.44 -6.62 -17.10
CA LYS A 139 -1.54 -5.92 -16.19
C LYS A 139 -0.31 -5.33 -16.87
N VAL A 140 0.22 -6.04 -17.86
CA VAL A 140 1.40 -5.61 -18.63
C VAL A 140 1.02 -4.48 -19.57
N GLU A 141 -0.13 -4.58 -20.24
CA GLU A 141 -0.60 -3.52 -21.13
C GLU A 141 -0.91 -2.22 -20.36
N LEU A 142 -1.53 -2.32 -19.16
CA LEU A 142 -1.73 -1.15 -18.30
C LEU A 142 -0.40 -0.54 -17.87
N LEU A 143 0.57 -1.35 -17.46
CA LEU A 143 1.88 -0.85 -17.07
C LEU A 143 2.60 -0.13 -18.22
N LYS A 144 2.51 -0.65 -19.45
CA LYS A 144 3.05 0.04 -20.63
C LYS A 144 2.39 1.39 -20.87
N CYS A 145 1.05 1.50 -20.73
CA CYS A 145 0.34 2.77 -20.84
C CYS A 145 0.77 3.77 -19.76
N ILE A 146 0.95 3.30 -18.51
CA ILE A 146 1.45 4.12 -17.39
C ILE A 146 2.87 4.60 -17.67
N SER A 147 3.75 3.71 -18.12
CA SER A 147 5.14 4.06 -18.48
C SER A 147 5.16 5.13 -19.57
N LYS A 148 4.28 5.02 -20.58
CA LYS A 148 4.18 6.03 -21.65
C LYS A 148 3.69 7.38 -21.13
N LEU A 149 2.75 7.40 -20.17
CA LEU A 149 2.34 8.65 -19.52
C LEU A 149 3.51 9.31 -18.77
N VAL A 150 4.29 8.51 -18.02
CA VAL A 150 5.47 9.01 -17.30
C VAL A 150 6.55 9.52 -18.27
N GLU A 151 6.76 8.83 -19.40
CA GLU A 151 7.68 9.26 -20.47
C GLU A 151 7.28 10.62 -21.06
N ILE A 152 5.98 10.81 -21.34
CA ILE A 152 5.48 12.09 -21.87
C ILE A 152 5.65 13.23 -20.87
N ASP A 153 5.35 12.96 -19.61
CA ASP A 153 5.45 13.91 -18.50
C ASP A 153 6.76 13.80 -17.71
N GLN A 154 7.83 13.32 -18.34
CA GLN A 154 9.11 13.04 -17.67
C GLN A 154 9.72 14.24 -16.92
N GLU A 155 9.44 15.47 -17.39
CA GLU A 155 9.90 16.71 -16.75
C GLU A 155 9.18 16.98 -15.41
N TRP A 156 8.10 16.25 -15.12
CA TRP A 156 7.42 16.26 -13.82
C TRP A 156 8.04 15.29 -12.82
N VAL A 157 8.94 14.42 -13.24
CA VAL A 157 9.74 13.59 -12.31
C VAL A 157 10.85 14.48 -11.75
N PRO A 158 10.81 14.86 -10.46
CA PRO A 158 11.71 15.87 -9.91
C PRO A 158 13.17 15.53 -10.09
N TYR A 159 14.00 16.54 -10.37
CA TYR A 159 15.45 16.45 -10.37
C TYR A 159 15.98 16.55 -8.93
N SER A 160 15.65 15.54 -8.12
CA SER A 160 15.97 15.47 -6.70
C SER A 160 15.96 14.03 -6.24
N THR A 161 16.80 13.69 -5.26
CA THR A 161 16.81 12.38 -4.59
C THR A 161 15.93 12.33 -3.33
N ASP A 162 15.20 13.41 -3.05
CA ASP A 162 14.27 13.52 -1.91
C ASP A 162 12.81 13.69 -2.36
N ALA A 163 12.60 13.79 -3.68
CA ALA A 163 11.29 13.96 -4.30
C ALA A 163 11.09 12.94 -5.43
N SER A 164 9.85 12.68 -5.78
CA SER A 164 9.48 11.66 -6.77
C SER A 164 8.20 12.05 -7.50
N LEU A 165 7.85 11.35 -8.57
CA LEU A 165 6.56 11.47 -9.21
C LEU A 165 5.62 10.41 -8.63
N TYR A 166 4.52 10.83 -8.02
CA TYR A 166 3.47 9.92 -7.56
C TYR A 166 2.51 9.61 -8.70
N ILE A 167 2.21 8.34 -8.89
CA ILE A 167 1.33 7.81 -9.94
C ILE A 167 0.10 7.24 -9.25
N ARG A 168 -1.10 7.72 -9.62
CA ARG A 168 -2.39 7.34 -9.06
C ARG A 168 -3.29 6.72 -10.12
N PRO A 169 -3.16 5.43 -10.42
CA PRO A 169 -4.21 4.69 -11.12
C PRO A 169 -5.47 4.65 -10.26
N THR A 170 -6.62 4.89 -10.89
CA THR A 170 -7.93 4.84 -10.26
C THR A 170 -8.89 4.16 -11.22
N PHE A 171 -9.75 3.29 -10.71
CA PHE A 171 -10.70 2.56 -11.52
C PHE A 171 -12.09 2.62 -10.87
N ILE A 172 -13.07 3.18 -11.58
CA ILE A 172 -14.38 3.51 -11.05
C ILE A 172 -15.50 2.90 -11.89
N GLY A 173 -16.57 2.47 -11.23
CA GLY A 173 -17.83 2.15 -11.88
C GLY A 173 -18.63 3.42 -12.15
N ILE A 174 -18.98 3.64 -13.41
CA ILE A 174 -19.69 4.85 -13.85
C ILE A 174 -21.08 4.55 -14.40
N GLU A 175 -21.65 3.38 -14.12
CA GLU A 175 -23.03 3.03 -14.47
C GLU A 175 -23.99 4.09 -13.95
N PRO A 176 -24.83 4.69 -14.81
CA PRO A 176 -25.77 5.74 -14.44
C PRO A 176 -27.04 5.14 -13.80
N SER A 177 -26.90 4.44 -12.68
CA SER A 177 -27.99 3.73 -12.00
C SER A 177 -27.82 3.78 -10.50
N LEU A 178 -28.93 3.96 -9.77
CA LEU A 178 -29.00 3.87 -8.32
C LEU A 178 -29.20 2.43 -7.81
N GLY A 179 -29.22 1.45 -8.70
CA GLY A 179 -29.25 0.03 -8.31
C GLY A 179 -27.87 -0.45 -7.84
N VAL A 180 -27.84 -1.22 -6.74
CA VAL A 180 -26.62 -1.89 -6.28
C VAL A 180 -26.41 -3.15 -7.11
N SER A 181 -25.63 -3.00 -8.19
CA SER A 181 -25.35 -4.10 -9.11
C SER A 181 -23.94 -3.94 -9.71
N ARG A 182 -23.52 -4.95 -10.46
CA ARG A 182 -22.28 -4.86 -11.24
C ARG A 182 -22.41 -3.72 -12.24
N ALA A 183 -21.39 -2.86 -12.31
CA ALA A 183 -21.38 -1.74 -13.25
C ALA A 183 -21.27 -2.24 -14.71
N GLY A 184 -22.17 -1.76 -15.58
CA GLY A 184 -22.12 -1.98 -17.02
C GLY A 184 -21.20 -1.00 -17.75
N HIS A 185 -20.74 0.06 -17.04
CA HIS A 185 -19.79 1.05 -17.56
C HIS A 185 -18.72 1.34 -16.49
N ALA A 186 -17.49 1.46 -16.92
CA ALA A 186 -16.37 1.75 -16.01
C ALA A 186 -15.34 2.65 -16.68
N LEU A 187 -14.58 3.38 -15.86
CA LEU A 187 -13.51 4.27 -16.31
C LEU A 187 -12.25 3.99 -15.47
N LEU A 188 -11.19 3.55 -16.15
CA LEU A 188 -9.85 3.51 -15.59
C LEU A 188 -9.13 4.79 -16.01
N PHE A 189 -8.54 5.51 -15.05
CA PHE A 189 -7.74 6.67 -15.34
C PHE A 189 -6.48 6.71 -14.47
N VAL A 190 -5.45 7.39 -14.94
CA VAL A 190 -4.21 7.57 -14.22
C VAL A 190 -3.83 9.04 -14.24
N ILE A 191 -3.62 9.59 -13.06
CA ILE A 191 -3.08 10.93 -12.88
C ILE A 191 -1.72 10.83 -12.20
N VAL A 192 -0.83 11.76 -12.50
CA VAL A 192 0.51 11.80 -11.93
C VAL A 192 0.83 13.21 -11.43
N GLY A 193 1.66 13.30 -10.41
CA GLY A 193 2.07 14.58 -9.87
C GLY A 193 3.32 14.47 -8.99
N PRO A 194 4.16 15.52 -8.96
CA PRO A 194 5.37 15.51 -8.16
C PRO A 194 5.03 15.56 -6.67
N VAL A 195 5.81 14.84 -5.88
CA VAL A 195 5.66 14.80 -4.42
C VAL A 195 7.01 14.92 -3.75
N GLY A 196 7.05 15.72 -2.69
CA GLY A 196 8.16 15.82 -1.75
C GLY A 196 8.06 14.75 -0.65
N PRO A 197 8.78 14.95 0.46
CA PRO A 197 8.68 14.11 1.65
C PRO A 197 7.22 14.05 2.16
N TYR A 198 6.79 12.86 2.58
CA TYR A 198 5.42 12.67 3.06
C TYR A 198 5.10 13.45 4.33
N PHE A 199 6.08 13.56 5.24
CA PHE A 199 5.96 14.36 6.45
C PHE A 199 6.67 15.71 6.29
N ALA A 200 6.01 16.79 6.66
CA ALA A 200 6.51 18.16 6.51
C ALA A 200 7.83 18.44 7.27
N THR A 201 8.18 17.62 8.25
CA THR A 201 9.41 17.73 9.04
C THR A 201 10.67 17.34 8.25
N GLY A 202 10.54 16.88 7.00
CA GLY A 202 11.67 16.62 6.08
C GLY A 202 12.73 15.65 6.57
N GLY A 203 12.49 14.93 7.69
CA GLY A 203 13.46 14.07 8.34
C GLY A 203 12.87 12.72 8.78
N PHE A 204 13.75 11.86 9.24
CA PHE A 204 13.42 10.57 9.86
C PHE A 204 12.83 10.80 11.27
N SER A 205 11.68 11.52 11.33
CA SER A 205 11.01 11.93 12.57
C SER A 205 9.95 10.89 12.98
N PRO A 206 9.88 10.55 14.28
CA PRO A 206 8.92 9.57 14.76
C PRO A 206 7.51 10.17 14.83
N VAL A 207 6.51 9.31 14.61
CA VAL A 207 5.09 9.65 14.77
C VAL A 207 4.54 9.12 16.08
N SER A 208 3.52 9.81 16.61
CA SER A 208 2.69 9.37 17.72
C SER A 208 1.44 8.69 17.20
N LEU A 209 1.05 7.59 17.81
CA LEU A 209 -0.10 6.78 17.39
C LEU A 209 -1.23 6.84 18.41
N LEU A 210 -2.48 6.93 17.93
CA LEU A 210 -3.67 6.64 18.73
C LEU A 210 -4.07 5.16 18.52
N ALA A 211 -4.14 4.39 19.59
CA ALA A 211 -4.74 3.05 19.58
C ALA A 211 -6.06 3.06 20.36
N ASP A 212 -7.15 2.95 19.66
CA ASP A 212 -8.49 2.94 20.25
C ASP A 212 -9.28 1.72 19.77
N PRO A 213 -9.55 0.73 20.64
CA PRO A 213 -10.23 -0.52 20.25
C PRO A 213 -11.70 -0.33 19.83
N ARG A 214 -12.29 0.84 20.05
CA ARG A 214 -13.64 1.16 19.56
C ARG A 214 -13.73 1.25 18.04
N TYR A 215 -12.59 1.48 17.36
CA TYR A 215 -12.54 1.71 15.93
C TYR A 215 -11.86 0.56 15.20
N VAL A 216 -12.56 -0.03 14.26
CA VAL A 216 -12.09 -1.13 13.42
C VAL A 216 -11.98 -0.66 11.98
N ARG A 217 -10.79 -0.78 11.38
CA ARG A 217 -10.57 -0.43 9.97
C ARG A 217 -11.04 -1.53 9.03
N ALA A 218 -10.82 -2.79 9.40
CA ALA A 218 -11.05 -3.95 8.57
C ALA A 218 -11.29 -5.19 9.44
N TRP A 219 -11.91 -6.21 8.86
CA TRP A 219 -12.22 -7.47 9.54
C TRP A 219 -12.07 -8.66 8.57
N ARG A 220 -11.89 -9.87 9.10
CA ARG A 220 -11.77 -11.08 8.30
C ARG A 220 -13.06 -11.35 7.53
N GLY A 221 -12.92 -11.64 6.22
CA GLY A 221 -14.06 -11.76 5.29
C GLY A 221 -14.56 -10.43 4.72
N GLY A 222 -14.05 -9.31 5.21
CA GLY A 222 -14.27 -7.98 4.66
C GLY A 222 -13.41 -7.68 3.41
N VAL A 223 -13.06 -6.43 3.26
CA VAL A 223 -12.30 -5.93 2.09
C VAL A 223 -10.97 -5.25 2.46
N GLY A 224 -10.48 -5.46 3.69
CA GLY A 224 -9.29 -4.78 4.22
C GLY A 224 -8.01 -5.04 3.44
N GLU A 225 -7.89 -6.20 2.81
CA GLU A 225 -6.73 -6.59 1.98
C GLU A 225 -6.77 -6.00 0.56
N TYR A 226 -7.87 -5.36 0.16
CA TYR A 226 -8.04 -4.76 -1.16
C TYR A 226 -7.87 -3.25 -1.09
N LYS A 227 -7.35 -2.65 -2.17
CA LYS A 227 -7.12 -1.21 -2.22
C LYS A 227 -8.35 -0.47 -2.78
N ILE A 228 -9.44 -0.55 -2.03
CA ILE A 228 -10.78 -0.04 -2.36
C ILE A 228 -11.03 1.25 -1.58
N GLY A 229 -11.57 2.29 -2.21
CA GLY A 229 -11.79 3.61 -1.59
C GLY A 229 -12.66 3.57 -0.34
N GLY A 230 -13.64 2.68 -0.30
CA GLY A 230 -14.49 2.47 0.88
C GLY A 230 -13.77 2.11 2.17
N ASN A 231 -12.55 1.56 2.09
CA ASN A 231 -11.70 1.30 3.27
C ASN A 231 -11.08 2.57 3.86
N TYR A 232 -11.01 3.67 3.09
CA TYR A 232 -10.29 4.89 3.48
C TYR A 232 -11.22 5.98 4.02
N GLY A 233 -12.38 6.18 3.41
CA GLY A 233 -13.33 7.20 3.84
C GLY A 233 -13.67 7.17 5.35
N PRO A 234 -14.06 6.02 5.91
CA PRO A 234 -14.39 5.91 7.33
C PRO A 234 -13.21 6.19 8.28
N THR A 235 -11.96 6.06 7.83
CA THR A 235 -10.77 6.31 8.66
C THR A 235 -10.54 7.79 8.95
N ILE A 236 -11.12 8.69 8.15
CA ILE A 236 -10.92 10.15 8.27
C ILE A 236 -11.40 10.68 9.63
N ALA A 237 -12.53 10.21 10.13
CA ALA A 237 -13.06 10.61 11.41
C ALA A 237 -12.11 10.25 12.56
N VAL A 238 -11.61 9.02 12.56
CA VAL A 238 -10.67 8.52 13.58
C VAL A 238 -9.32 9.24 13.49
N GLN A 239 -8.84 9.50 12.27
CA GLN A 239 -7.63 10.28 12.06
C GLN A 239 -7.77 11.73 12.58
N SER A 240 -8.95 12.32 12.41
CA SER A 240 -9.24 13.66 12.95
C SER A 240 -9.29 13.67 14.48
N GLU A 241 -9.78 12.59 15.10
CA GLU A 241 -9.75 12.44 16.57
C GLU A 241 -8.31 12.26 17.06
N ALA A 242 -7.52 11.42 16.39
CA ALA A 242 -6.12 11.25 16.70
C ALA A 242 -5.35 12.57 16.66
N ALA A 243 -5.59 13.40 15.63
CA ALA A 243 -4.94 14.70 15.49
C ALA A 243 -5.30 15.66 16.65
N LYS A 244 -6.54 15.66 17.14
CA LYS A 244 -6.95 16.45 18.32
C LYS A 244 -6.24 16.02 19.60
N LEU A 245 -5.84 14.76 19.67
CA LEU A 245 -5.10 14.19 20.80
C LEU A 245 -3.58 14.27 20.63
N GLY A 246 -3.09 14.98 19.59
CA GLY A 246 -1.66 15.15 19.31
C GLY A 246 -1.01 13.95 18.61
N CYS A 247 -1.80 12.99 18.14
CA CYS A 247 -1.31 11.82 17.42
C CYS A 247 -1.36 12.06 15.91
N GLN A 248 -0.28 11.68 15.19
CA GLN A 248 -0.18 11.85 13.74
C GLN A 248 -0.82 10.70 12.97
N GLN A 249 -0.94 9.50 13.58
CA GLN A 249 -1.49 8.32 12.94
C GLN A 249 -2.32 7.49 13.94
N VAL A 250 -3.05 6.51 13.42
CA VAL A 250 -3.85 5.55 14.21
C VAL A 250 -3.19 4.18 14.13
N LEU A 251 -3.03 3.52 15.27
CA LEU A 251 -2.73 2.09 15.34
C LEU A 251 -4.05 1.32 15.29
N TRP A 252 -4.30 0.62 14.21
CA TRP A 252 -5.54 -0.11 14.01
C TRP A 252 -5.54 -1.45 14.76
N LEU A 253 -6.54 -1.61 15.61
CA LEU A 253 -6.77 -2.82 16.39
C LEU A 253 -7.96 -3.61 15.82
N TYR A 254 -7.95 -4.94 16.00
CA TYR A 254 -9.03 -5.81 15.56
C TYR A 254 -9.43 -6.83 16.62
N GLY A 255 -10.74 -6.92 16.84
CA GLY A 255 -11.36 -7.90 17.73
C GLY A 255 -11.14 -7.64 19.23
N GLU A 256 -11.79 -8.45 20.06
CA GLU A 256 -11.75 -8.33 21.54
C GLU A 256 -10.34 -8.52 22.10
N SER A 257 -9.51 -9.31 21.43
CA SER A 257 -8.10 -9.53 21.81
C SER A 257 -7.18 -8.37 21.42
N GLU A 258 -7.72 -7.33 20.78
CA GLU A 258 -6.97 -6.14 20.35
C GLU A 258 -5.75 -6.51 19.48
N GLU A 259 -5.99 -7.33 18.45
CA GLU A 259 -4.97 -7.69 17.46
C GLU A 259 -4.48 -6.44 16.73
N ILE A 260 -3.18 -6.22 16.74
CA ILE A 260 -2.52 -5.11 16.04
C ILE A 260 -2.47 -5.44 14.56
N THR A 261 -2.90 -4.51 13.68
CA THR A 261 -3.00 -4.76 12.24
C THR A 261 -2.15 -3.81 11.42
N GLU A 262 -2.48 -2.53 11.38
CA GLU A 262 -1.82 -1.53 10.55
C GLU A 262 -1.64 -0.20 11.29
N VAL A 263 -0.76 0.66 10.78
CA VAL A 263 -0.52 2.03 11.26
C VAL A 263 -0.99 3.03 10.20
N GLY A 264 -2.11 3.72 10.45
CA GLY A 264 -2.69 4.65 9.48
C GLY A 264 -2.97 3.95 8.15
N THR A 265 -2.21 4.31 7.11
CA THR A 265 -2.25 3.70 5.77
C THR A 265 -0.97 2.90 5.45
N MET A 266 -0.24 2.47 6.48
CA MET A 266 1.04 1.77 6.40
C MET A 266 0.95 0.39 7.06
N ASN A 267 1.76 -0.56 6.60
CA ASN A 267 1.96 -1.81 7.32
C ASN A 267 2.91 -1.60 8.50
N LEU A 268 2.67 -2.30 9.60
CA LEU A 268 3.46 -2.20 10.82
C LEU A 268 4.59 -3.23 10.85
N PHE A 269 5.74 -2.82 11.39
CA PHE A 269 6.86 -3.68 11.76
C PHE A 269 7.26 -3.40 13.22
N ILE A 270 7.56 -4.47 13.94
CA ILE A 270 8.10 -4.45 15.32
C ILE A 270 9.42 -5.20 15.31
N TYR A 271 10.48 -4.54 15.72
CA TYR A 271 11.78 -5.15 15.96
C TYR A 271 12.03 -5.19 17.45
N TRP A 272 12.16 -6.38 18.00
CA TRP A 272 12.25 -6.61 19.43
C TRP A 272 13.09 -7.83 19.79
N THR A 273 13.35 -8.01 21.09
CA THR A 273 13.82 -9.29 21.64
C THR A 273 12.59 -10.09 22.07
N ASN A 274 12.38 -11.25 21.47
CA ASN A 274 11.24 -12.12 21.78
C ASN A 274 11.39 -12.76 23.16
N GLU A 275 10.41 -13.56 23.59
CA GLU A 275 10.42 -14.22 24.91
C GLU A 275 11.54 -15.27 25.06
N SER A 276 12.06 -15.80 23.96
CA SER A 276 13.20 -16.72 23.94
C SER A 276 14.56 -15.99 23.97
N GLY A 277 14.57 -14.65 24.04
CA GLY A 277 15.80 -13.86 24.04
C GLY A 277 16.40 -13.62 22.64
N GLU A 278 15.70 -13.99 21.58
CA GLU A 278 16.15 -13.82 20.21
C GLU A 278 15.63 -12.51 19.63
N LYS A 279 16.43 -11.84 18.81
CA LYS A 279 15.97 -10.70 18.04
C LYS A 279 15.01 -11.15 16.94
N GLU A 280 13.91 -10.44 16.79
CA GLU A 280 12.84 -10.76 15.87
C GLU A 280 12.34 -9.49 15.18
N LEU A 281 12.28 -9.51 13.84
CA LEU A 281 11.55 -8.55 13.03
C LEU A 281 10.19 -9.17 12.71
N LEU A 282 9.15 -8.62 13.33
CA LEU A 282 7.78 -9.09 13.25
C LEU A 282 6.93 -8.13 12.41
N THR A 283 6.04 -8.67 11.59
CA THR A 283 4.94 -7.92 10.96
C THR A 283 3.66 -8.76 10.98
N PRO A 284 2.47 -8.15 11.09
CA PRO A 284 1.20 -8.88 11.02
C PRO A 284 1.04 -9.64 9.69
N PRO A 285 0.37 -10.82 9.70
CA PRO A 285 0.26 -11.71 8.53
C PRO A 285 -0.77 -11.21 7.52
N LEU A 286 -0.65 -11.68 6.27
CA LEU A 286 -1.64 -11.44 5.21
C LEU A 286 -2.80 -12.45 5.32
N ASP A 287 -3.72 -12.23 6.25
CA ASP A 287 -4.85 -13.12 6.54
C ASP A 287 -6.23 -12.49 6.25
N GLY A 288 -6.27 -11.52 5.33
CA GLY A 288 -7.50 -10.87 4.85
C GLY A 288 -7.85 -9.55 5.54
N VAL A 289 -7.08 -9.13 6.57
CA VAL A 289 -7.35 -7.88 7.31
C VAL A 289 -6.49 -6.73 6.83
N ILE A 290 -5.22 -6.97 6.57
CA ILE A 290 -4.25 -5.93 6.20
C ILE A 290 -4.00 -5.88 4.69
N LEU A 291 -3.65 -4.69 4.21
CA LEU A 291 -3.28 -4.52 2.81
C LEU A 291 -1.89 -5.13 2.55
N PRO A 292 -1.73 -5.98 1.51
CA PRO A 292 -0.41 -6.48 1.10
C PRO A 292 0.41 -5.34 0.47
N GLY A 293 1.20 -4.65 1.31
CA GLY A 293 1.99 -3.50 0.90
C GLY A 293 3.18 -3.89 0.04
N VAL A 294 3.43 -3.14 -1.04
CA VAL A 294 4.62 -3.33 -1.89
C VAL A 294 5.89 -3.03 -1.09
N THR A 295 5.88 -1.97 -0.28
CA THR A 295 6.99 -1.65 0.62
C THR A 295 7.16 -2.74 1.67
N ARG A 296 6.07 -3.22 2.31
CA ARG A 296 6.10 -4.34 3.26
C ARG A 296 6.81 -5.55 2.66
N GLN A 297 6.40 -5.99 1.47
CA GLN A 297 7.02 -7.12 0.79
C GLN A 297 8.50 -6.87 0.52
N SER A 298 8.86 -5.64 0.14
CA SER A 298 10.25 -5.29 -0.14
C SER A 298 11.12 -5.33 1.12
N LEU A 299 10.60 -4.87 2.26
CA LEU A 299 11.31 -4.98 3.55
C LEU A 299 11.51 -6.43 3.97
N LEU A 300 10.49 -7.27 3.79
CA LEU A 300 10.60 -8.71 4.10
C LEU A 300 11.62 -9.40 3.21
N ASP A 301 11.64 -9.09 1.90
CA ASP A 301 12.60 -9.67 0.96
C ASP A 301 14.03 -9.26 1.35
N LEU A 302 14.28 -7.97 1.63
CA LEU A 302 15.59 -7.50 2.09
C LEU A 302 16.01 -8.15 3.42
N ALA A 303 15.11 -8.18 4.40
CA ALA A 303 15.41 -8.76 5.71
C ALA A 303 15.78 -10.25 5.60
N ARG A 304 15.06 -11.01 4.78
CA ARG A 304 15.35 -12.43 4.54
C ARG A 304 16.68 -12.64 3.82
N GLU A 305 17.01 -11.76 2.88
CA GLU A 305 18.33 -11.78 2.23
C GLU A 305 19.45 -11.54 3.27
N TRP A 306 19.32 -10.52 4.13
CA TRP A 306 20.33 -10.24 5.16
C TRP A 306 20.52 -11.39 6.14
N VAL A 307 19.41 -12.05 6.57
CA VAL A 307 19.47 -13.23 7.43
C VAL A 307 20.18 -14.38 6.71
N SER A 308 19.84 -14.66 5.46
CA SER A 308 20.48 -15.73 4.68
C SER A 308 21.97 -15.46 4.42
N GLU A 309 22.36 -14.21 4.21
CA GLU A 309 23.77 -13.82 4.08
C GLU A 309 24.53 -13.99 5.41
N TYR A 310 23.92 -13.54 6.50
CA TYR A 310 24.49 -13.70 7.85
C TYR A 310 24.74 -15.18 8.18
N GLU A 311 23.76 -16.06 7.95
CA GLU A 311 23.89 -17.50 8.20
C GLU A 311 25.03 -18.13 7.39
N LYS A 312 25.23 -17.72 6.12
CA LYS A 312 26.32 -18.24 5.27
C LYS A 312 27.72 -17.84 5.73
N PHE A 313 27.85 -16.67 6.33
CA PHE A 313 29.15 -16.04 6.63
C PHE A 313 29.40 -15.86 8.14
N SER A 314 28.46 -16.31 9.01
CA SER A 314 28.56 -16.15 10.47
C SER A 314 29.78 -16.84 11.10
N GLU A 315 30.35 -17.83 10.44
CA GLU A 315 31.59 -18.50 10.88
C GLU A 315 32.85 -17.67 10.61
N ASP A 316 32.82 -16.74 9.65
CA ASP A 316 33.90 -15.80 9.42
C ASP A 316 33.64 -14.47 10.14
N LYS A 317 34.21 -14.28 11.33
CA LYS A 317 34.04 -13.09 12.17
C LYS A 317 34.30 -11.77 11.44
N ARG A 318 35.18 -11.75 10.43
CA ARG A 318 35.52 -10.55 9.65
C ARG A 318 34.40 -10.17 8.68
N VAL A 319 33.69 -11.16 8.17
CA VAL A 319 32.56 -10.95 7.26
C VAL A 319 31.29 -10.66 8.07
N GLY A 320 31.10 -11.28 9.24
CA GLY A 320 29.98 -11.02 10.16
C GLY A 320 29.93 -9.56 10.63
N GLU A 321 31.06 -8.90 10.85
CA GLU A 321 31.12 -7.47 11.15
C GLU A 321 30.80 -6.57 9.95
N LEU A 322 31.15 -6.99 8.73
CA LEU A 322 30.88 -6.28 7.47
C LEU A 322 29.42 -6.42 7.01
N ILE A 323 28.84 -7.58 7.18
CA ILE A 323 27.43 -7.87 6.83
C ILE A 323 26.47 -7.35 7.92
N GLY A 324 27.00 -6.96 9.04
CA GLY A 324 26.41 -6.35 10.23
C GLY A 324 24.89 -6.47 10.34
N LYS A 325 24.41 -7.37 11.24
CA LYS A 325 23.04 -7.38 11.75
C LYS A 325 22.00 -8.15 10.90
N GLY A 326 22.33 -9.36 10.44
CA GLY A 326 21.36 -10.38 10.02
C GLY A 326 21.02 -11.37 11.13
N ASP A 327 21.46 -11.13 12.38
CA ASP A 327 21.27 -11.99 13.54
C ASP A 327 19.88 -11.83 14.16
N PHE A 328 18.84 -11.90 13.36
CA PHE A 328 17.46 -11.82 13.80
C PHE A 328 16.54 -12.74 12.99
N LYS A 329 15.42 -13.10 13.57
CA LYS A 329 14.35 -13.84 12.87
C LYS A 329 13.42 -12.87 12.14
N VAL A 330 12.89 -13.29 10.99
CA VAL A 330 11.84 -12.58 10.24
C VAL A 330 10.55 -13.39 10.36
N THR A 331 9.54 -12.84 11.00
CA THR A 331 8.27 -13.52 11.24
C THR A 331 7.06 -12.74 10.76
N GLU A 332 6.10 -13.47 10.21
CA GLU A 332 4.78 -12.98 9.86
C GLU A 332 3.77 -13.70 10.75
N ARG A 333 3.36 -13.05 11.84
CA ARG A 333 2.38 -13.59 12.79
C ARG A 333 1.50 -12.52 13.40
N ARG A 334 0.39 -12.92 13.96
CA ARG A 334 -0.45 -12.02 14.75
C ARG A 334 0.31 -11.55 15.98
N VAL A 335 0.05 -10.32 16.35
CA VAL A 335 0.57 -9.67 17.55
C VAL A 335 -0.56 -8.86 18.20
N PHE A 336 -0.58 -8.84 19.52
CA PHE A 336 -1.66 -8.25 20.28
C PHE A 336 -1.16 -7.10 21.16
N MET A 337 -2.06 -6.19 21.54
CA MET A 337 -1.69 -5.06 22.39
C MET A 337 -1.03 -5.48 23.70
N HIS A 338 -1.54 -6.53 24.34
CA HIS A 338 -0.94 -7.03 25.59
C HIS A 338 0.50 -7.53 25.40
N GLU A 339 0.83 -8.19 24.27
CA GLU A 339 2.20 -8.63 23.94
C GLU A 339 3.13 -7.42 23.76
N LEU A 340 2.66 -6.40 23.02
CA LEU A 340 3.43 -5.18 22.78
C LEU A 340 3.72 -4.44 24.11
N LEU A 341 2.71 -4.28 24.96
CA LEU A 341 2.87 -3.60 26.25
C LEU A 341 3.79 -4.38 27.20
N ALA A 342 3.62 -5.70 27.29
CA ALA A 342 4.50 -6.54 28.10
C ALA A 342 5.96 -6.51 27.61
N ALA A 343 6.16 -6.47 26.30
CA ALA A 343 7.50 -6.34 25.73
C ALA A 343 8.10 -4.95 26.00
N LEU A 344 7.26 -3.91 25.99
CA LEU A 344 7.67 -2.55 26.29
C LEU A 344 8.08 -2.40 27.78
N ASP A 345 7.25 -2.90 28.68
CA ASP A 345 7.52 -2.88 30.14
C ASP A 345 8.79 -3.67 30.50
N ALA A 346 9.07 -4.75 29.78
CA ALA A 346 10.28 -5.55 29.93
C ALA A 346 11.51 -4.97 29.21
N GLY A 347 11.40 -3.81 28.55
CA GLY A 347 12.50 -3.19 27.80
C GLY A 347 12.96 -4.00 26.57
N ARG A 348 12.09 -4.85 26.02
CA ARG A 348 12.43 -5.75 24.90
C ARG A 348 12.17 -5.13 23.52
N ILE A 349 11.44 -4.02 23.44
CA ILE A 349 11.20 -3.30 22.17
C ILE A 349 12.48 -2.57 21.77
N LEU A 350 12.91 -2.78 20.52
CA LEU A 350 14.06 -2.10 19.92
C LEU A 350 13.59 -0.98 18.99
N GLU A 351 12.79 -1.32 17.98
CA GLU A 351 12.24 -0.35 17.01
C GLU A 351 10.80 -0.73 16.64
N VAL A 352 9.95 0.28 16.42
CA VAL A 352 8.63 0.13 15.82
C VAL A 352 8.51 1.13 14.68
N PHE A 353 8.07 0.68 13.50
CA PHE A 353 7.95 1.55 12.35
C PHE A 353 6.84 1.11 11.38
N GLY A 354 6.29 2.07 10.65
CA GLY A 354 5.37 1.84 9.55
C GLY A 354 6.10 1.78 8.20
N ALA A 355 5.56 1.03 7.25
CA ALA A 355 6.07 0.92 5.89
C ALA A 355 4.99 1.21 4.85
N GLY A 356 5.25 2.14 3.91
CA GLY A 356 4.30 2.52 2.87
C GLY A 356 4.94 3.24 1.70
N THR A 357 4.26 3.28 0.55
CA THR A 357 4.77 3.92 -0.68
C THR A 357 5.08 5.41 -0.49
N ALA A 358 4.28 6.11 0.30
CA ALA A 358 4.43 7.55 0.46
C ALA A 358 5.64 7.93 1.34
N CYS A 359 5.79 7.27 2.51
CA CYS A 359 6.81 7.57 3.51
C CYS A 359 8.05 6.67 3.44
N VAL A 360 8.00 5.57 2.67
CA VAL A 360 8.98 4.47 2.63
C VAL A 360 9.02 3.75 3.98
N VAL A 361 9.67 4.33 5.00
CA VAL A 361 9.73 3.85 6.39
C VAL A 361 9.47 5.04 7.32
N CYS A 362 8.58 4.85 8.30
CA CYS A 362 8.18 5.88 9.26
C CYS A 362 8.34 5.36 10.69
N PRO A 363 9.29 5.86 11.49
CA PRO A 363 9.47 5.42 12.86
C PRO A 363 8.30 5.83 13.75
N VAL A 364 7.99 5.00 14.77
CA VAL A 364 7.00 5.27 15.80
C VAL A 364 7.72 5.63 17.10
N GLY A 365 7.34 6.76 17.71
CA GLY A 365 7.96 7.28 18.94
C GLY A 365 7.08 7.17 20.18
N SER A 366 5.76 7.14 20.01
CA SER A 366 4.85 7.00 21.14
C SER A 366 3.50 6.41 20.73
N LEU A 367 2.79 5.88 21.72
CA LEU A 367 1.47 5.27 21.59
C LEU A 367 0.54 5.79 22.69
N LEU A 368 -0.56 6.42 22.31
CA LEU A 368 -1.66 6.77 23.21
C LEU A 368 -2.69 5.64 23.18
N TYR A 369 -2.85 4.95 24.30
CA TYR A 369 -3.76 3.82 24.44
C TYR A 369 -4.48 3.87 25.80
N LYS A 370 -5.81 3.79 25.77
CA LYS A 370 -6.69 3.85 26.97
C LYS A 370 -6.36 5.03 27.89
N GLY A 371 -6.05 6.20 27.32
CA GLY A 371 -5.73 7.42 28.04
C GLY A 371 -4.32 7.52 28.60
N GLN A 372 -3.48 6.52 28.40
CA GLN A 372 -2.08 6.49 28.81
C GLN A 372 -1.16 6.59 27.59
N THR A 373 -0.09 7.41 27.71
CA THR A 373 0.95 7.52 26.68
C THR A 373 2.13 6.62 27.03
N TYR A 374 2.46 5.73 26.11
CA TYR A 374 3.61 4.83 26.17
C TYR A 374 4.70 5.35 25.23
N GLN A 375 5.93 5.48 25.72
CA GLN A 375 7.08 5.85 24.91
C GLN A 375 7.62 4.62 24.18
N ILE A 376 7.78 4.70 22.88
CA ILE A 376 8.38 3.64 22.06
C ILE A 376 9.85 4.02 21.81
N PRO A 377 10.83 3.19 22.18
CA PRO A 377 12.23 3.58 22.21
C PRO A 377 12.92 3.60 20.84
N THR A 378 12.18 3.59 19.74
CA THR A 378 12.71 3.54 18.36
C THR A 378 13.84 4.54 18.12
N MET A 379 13.69 5.78 18.58
CA MET A 379 14.69 6.84 18.35
C MET A 379 15.76 6.89 19.43
N GLN A 380 15.50 6.38 20.62
CA GLN A 380 16.41 6.45 21.77
C GLN A 380 17.62 5.56 21.61
N ASN A 381 17.42 4.37 21.06
CA ASN A 381 18.48 3.37 20.82
C ASN A 381 19.15 3.51 19.45
N GLY A 382 18.77 4.55 18.66
CA GLY A 382 19.09 4.68 17.26
C GLY A 382 18.20 3.78 16.39
N PRO A 383 17.44 4.32 15.44
CA PRO A 383 16.58 3.55 14.54
C PRO A 383 17.40 2.92 13.40
N ASP A 384 18.37 2.09 13.76
CA ASP A 384 19.37 1.57 12.81
C ASP A 384 18.76 0.67 11.74
N LEU A 385 17.82 -0.21 12.14
CA LEU A 385 17.16 -1.12 11.22
C LEU A 385 16.23 -0.36 10.25
N ALA A 386 15.42 0.54 10.80
CA ALA A 386 14.53 1.38 9.99
C ALA A 386 15.31 2.29 9.02
N LYS A 387 16.44 2.87 9.46
CA LYS A 387 17.34 3.66 8.59
C LYS A 387 18.00 2.81 7.51
N ARG A 388 18.42 1.59 7.84
CA ARG A 388 18.99 0.65 6.87
C ARG A 388 17.98 0.32 5.78
N PHE A 389 16.75 -0.03 6.15
CA PHE A 389 15.67 -0.26 5.20
C PHE A 389 15.41 0.96 4.32
N HIS A 390 15.28 2.13 4.92
CA HIS A 390 15.07 3.37 4.17
C HIS A 390 16.20 3.62 3.16
N LYS A 391 17.44 3.48 3.60
CA LYS A 391 18.62 3.68 2.76
C LYS A 391 18.66 2.69 1.59
N GLU A 392 18.53 1.38 1.86
CA GLU A 392 18.65 0.37 0.80
C GLU A 392 17.50 0.47 -0.21
N LEU A 393 16.27 0.75 0.25
CA LEU A 393 15.16 0.98 -0.68
C LEU A 393 15.37 2.23 -1.54
N THR A 394 15.80 3.34 -0.95
CA THR A 394 16.05 4.57 -1.71
C THR A 394 17.25 4.43 -2.65
N ASP A 395 18.26 3.66 -2.27
CA ASP A 395 19.39 3.37 -3.16
C ASP A 395 18.95 2.60 -4.42
N ILE A 396 18.02 1.66 -4.28
CA ILE A 396 17.42 0.95 -5.41
C ILE A 396 16.52 1.89 -6.22
N GLN A 397 15.65 2.65 -5.57
CA GLN A 397 14.70 3.57 -6.20
C GLN A 397 15.38 4.65 -7.05
N TYR A 398 16.48 5.21 -6.54
CA TYR A 398 17.26 6.23 -7.25
C TYR A 398 18.42 5.67 -8.07
N GLY A 399 18.49 4.34 -8.24
CA GLY A 399 19.46 3.69 -9.11
C GLY A 399 20.91 3.75 -8.66
N ARG A 400 21.18 4.01 -7.36
CA ARG A 400 22.51 3.87 -6.76
C ARG A 400 22.91 2.41 -6.67
N VAL A 401 21.92 1.53 -6.48
CA VAL A 401 22.05 0.07 -6.55
C VAL A 401 21.13 -0.44 -7.67
N GLN A 402 21.71 -1.19 -8.60
CA GLN A 402 20.95 -1.82 -9.67
C GLN A 402 20.24 -3.07 -9.16
N ARG A 403 18.92 -3.13 -9.38
CA ARG A 403 18.10 -4.28 -9.04
C ARG A 403 16.90 -4.35 -10.00
N ASP A 404 16.47 -5.56 -10.32
CA ASP A 404 15.27 -5.83 -11.15
C ASP A 404 13.97 -5.22 -10.58
N TRP A 405 13.98 -4.84 -9.30
CA TRP A 405 12.89 -4.12 -8.65
C TRP A 405 12.62 -2.72 -9.22
N ALA A 406 13.59 -2.13 -9.87
CA ALA A 406 13.52 -0.77 -10.37
C ALA A 406 13.67 -0.71 -11.91
N PRO A 407 12.71 -1.27 -12.69
CA PRO A 407 12.75 -1.22 -14.14
C PRO A 407 12.71 0.23 -14.64
N LEU A 408 13.43 0.47 -15.73
CA LEU A 408 13.42 1.76 -16.43
C LEU A 408 12.09 1.99 -17.13
N VAL A 409 11.69 3.26 -17.21
CA VAL A 409 10.46 3.67 -17.91
C VAL A 409 10.64 3.59 -19.42
N ALA A 410 11.81 3.91 -19.94
CA ALA A 410 12.23 3.78 -21.34
C ALA A 410 13.75 3.92 -21.42
#